data_7f8a5487e257cf420410ef3edbc8b71d
#
_entry.id   7f8a5487e257cf420410ef3edbc8b71d
#
_cell.length_a   1.000
_cell.length_b   1.000
_cell.length_c   1.000
_cell.angle_alpha   90.00
_cell.angle_beta   90.00
_cell.angle_gamma   90.00
#
_symmetry.space_group_name_H-M   'P 1'
#
loop_
_entity.id
_entity.type
_entity.pdbx_description
1 polymer ?
#
loop_
_entity_poly.entity_id
_entity_poly.type
_entity_poly.pdbx_seq_one_letter_code
_entity_poly.pdbx_strand_id
1 'polypeptide(L)'
;MSALDNKPLPWFSISDDFKSVTCSDPYEIFYNDIERDEAEKYVGMLREHSYGTFSSMVEAEPWRKIPSTYVVCEQDNALRLKGQLGMIERAQGIAEESFDTIERINAGHSPFISQPEWLAEKLIKAAEASV
;
A
#
# COMPACT_ATOMS: atom_id res chain seq x y z
N MET A 1 1.08 -7.40 16.25
CA MET A 1 0.24 -6.21 16.52
C MET A 1 0.05 -5.52 15.17
N SER A 2 -1.17 -5.29 14.74
CA SER A 2 -1.44 -4.64 13.47
C SER A 2 -0.96 -3.19 13.52
N ALA A 3 -0.53 -2.64 12.38
CA ALA A 3 -0.13 -1.24 12.26
C ALA A 3 -1.26 -0.24 12.59
N LEU A 4 -2.45 -0.73 12.85
CA LEU A 4 -3.69 0.03 12.99
C LEU A 4 -4.24 0.08 14.42
N ASP A 5 -3.51 -0.40 15.44
CA ASP A 5 -4.00 -0.49 16.84
C ASP A 5 -5.44 -1.05 16.96
N ASN A 6 -5.84 -1.93 16.03
CA ASN A 6 -7.21 -2.47 15.88
C ASN A 6 -8.31 -1.42 15.71
N LYS A 7 -7.97 -0.18 15.34
CA LYS A 7 -8.98 0.85 15.03
C LYS A 7 -9.16 0.96 13.52
N PRO A 8 -10.42 1.16 13.06
CA PRO A 8 -10.67 1.48 11.65
C PRO A 8 -9.89 2.72 11.21
N LEU A 9 -9.42 2.73 9.97
CA LEU A 9 -8.86 3.93 9.39
C LEU A 9 -9.94 5.01 9.23
N PRO A 10 -9.58 6.30 9.35
CA PRO A 10 -10.56 7.40 9.32
C PRO A 10 -11.41 7.47 8.06
N TRP A 11 -10.88 6.93 6.94
CA TRP A 11 -11.53 6.91 5.65
C TRP A 11 -12.31 5.61 5.35
N PHE A 12 -12.39 4.68 6.32
CA PHE A 12 -13.22 3.48 6.19
C PHE A 12 -14.71 3.83 6.34
N SER A 13 -15.51 3.43 5.35
CA SER A 13 -16.97 3.37 5.41
C SER A 13 -17.38 1.91 5.55
N ILE A 14 -17.65 1.50 6.77
CA ILE A 14 -17.90 0.10 7.13
C ILE A 14 -19.40 -0.18 7.05
N SER A 15 -19.81 -1.33 6.48
CA SER A 15 -21.21 -1.76 6.43
C SER A 15 -21.77 -2.03 7.82
N ASP A 16 -23.11 -1.90 7.99
CA ASP A 16 -23.79 -2.10 9.28
C ASP A 16 -23.60 -3.51 9.86
N ASP A 17 -23.40 -4.51 9.00
CA ASP A 17 -23.13 -5.90 9.39
C ASP A 17 -21.65 -6.21 9.60
N PHE A 18 -20.77 -5.21 9.49
CA PHE A 18 -19.32 -5.31 9.63
C PHE A 18 -18.64 -6.31 8.68
N LYS A 19 -19.24 -6.64 7.54
CA LYS A 19 -18.67 -7.60 6.59
C LYS A 19 -17.85 -6.94 5.50
N SER A 20 -18.26 -5.73 5.08
CA SER A 20 -17.59 -5.01 4.01
C SER A 20 -17.18 -3.60 4.41
N VAL A 21 -16.24 -3.06 3.65
CA VAL A 21 -15.76 -1.69 3.78
C VAL A 21 -15.56 -1.09 2.40
N THR A 22 -15.88 0.20 2.30
CA THR A 22 -15.55 1.06 1.15
C THR A 22 -14.71 2.24 1.63
N CYS A 23 -14.23 3.05 0.70
CA CYS A 23 -13.52 4.28 1.00
C CYS A 23 -14.49 5.47 0.92
N SER A 24 -14.47 6.34 1.93
CA SER A 24 -15.34 7.52 1.99
C SER A 24 -14.95 8.62 1.00
N ASP A 25 -13.66 8.73 0.68
CA ASP A 25 -13.11 9.70 -0.29
C ASP A 25 -12.01 9.04 -1.12
N PRO A 26 -12.37 8.19 -2.09
CA PRO A 26 -11.41 7.40 -2.84
C PRO A 26 -10.46 8.24 -3.71
N TYR A 27 -10.87 9.41 -4.18
CA TYR A 27 -9.99 10.31 -4.92
C TYR A 27 -8.82 10.76 -4.04
N GLU A 28 -9.10 11.39 -2.92
CA GLU A 28 -8.08 11.91 -2.00
C GLU A 28 -7.21 10.80 -1.39
N ILE A 29 -7.77 9.62 -1.19
CA ILE A 29 -7.09 8.52 -0.52
C ILE A 29 -6.21 7.70 -1.48
N PHE A 30 -6.71 7.36 -2.67
CA PHE A 30 -6.03 6.42 -3.56
C PHE A 30 -5.47 7.05 -4.83
N TYR A 31 -5.97 8.23 -5.26
CA TYR A 31 -5.72 8.81 -6.57
C TYR A 31 -5.38 10.31 -6.53
N ASN A 32 -4.90 10.79 -5.37
CA ASN A 32 -4.64 12.21 -5.09
C ASN A 32 -3.57 12.87 -6.01
N ASP A 33 -2.76 12.07 -6.68
CA ASP A 33 -1.72 12.51 -7.63
C ASP A 33 -2.08 12.26 -9.11
N ILE A 34 -3.36 11.97 -9.39
CA ILE A 34 -3.89 11.73 -10.73
C ILE A 34 -4.88 12.85 -11.09
N GLU A 35 -4.90 13.27 -12.34
CA GLU A 35 -5.90 14.24 -12.82
C GLU A 35 -7.32 13.74 -12.53
N ARG A 36 -8.18 14.63 -12.01
CA ARG A 36 -9.49 14.25 -11.46
C ARG A 36 -10.37 13.48 -12.46
N ASP A 37 -10.45 13.97 -13.70
CA ASP A 37 -11.28 13.33 -14.73
C ASP A 37 -10.80 11.91 -15.07
N GLU A 38 -9.52 11.66 -14.97
CA GLU A 38 -8.93 10.33 -15.12
C GLU A 38 -9.19 9.47 -13.88
N ALA A 39 -8.97 10.01 -12.69
CA ALA A 39 -9.17 9.32 -11.43
C ALA A 39 -10.61 8.84 -11.23
N GLU A 40 -11.61 9.62 -11.70
CA GLU A 40 -13.03 9.25 -11.61
C GLU A 40 -13.36 7.92 -12.31
N LYS A 41 -12.62 7.56 -13.36
CA LYS A 41 -12.78 6.26 -14.04
C LYS A 41 -12.40 5.11 -13.10
N TYR A 42 -11.29 5.27 -12.36
CA TYR A 42 -10.81 4.27 -11.40
C TYR A 42 -11.69 4.23 -10.15
N VAL A 43 -12.13 5.38 -9.67
CA VAL A 43 -13.10 5.48 -8.56
C VAL A 43 -14.37 4.69 -8.89
N GLY A 44 -14.91 4.84 -10.10
CA GLY A 44 -16.08 4.11 -10.57
C GLY A 44 -15.89 2.59 -10.69
N MET A 45 -14.67 2.11 -10.72
CA MET A 45 -14.31 0.68 -10.77
C MET A 45 -14.13 0.04 -9.40
N LEU A 46 -14.00 0.83 -8.33
CA LEU A 46 -13.81 0.30 -6.98
C LEU A 46 -15.00 -0.58 -6.56
N ARG A 47 -14.71 -1.59 -5.77
CA ARG A 47 -15.68 -2.51 -5.19
C ARG A 47 -15.51 -2.57 -3.69
N GLU A 48 -16.53 -3.07 -3.01
CA GLU A 48 -16.44 -3.38 -1.60
C GLU A 48 -15.32 -4.39 -1.32
N HIS A 49 -14.65 -4.17 -0.21
CA HIS A 49 -13.61 -5.05 0.30
C HIS A 49 -14.10 -5.75 1.57
N SER A 50 -13.72 -6.99 1.79
CA SER A 50 -14.04 -7.68 3.04
C SER A 50 -13.37 -6.99 4.23
N TYR A 51 -14.16 -6.52 5.18
CA TYR A 51 -13.63 -5.85 6.37
C TYR A 51 -12.77 -6.79 7.25
N GLY A 52 -13.12 -8.08 7.29
CA GLY A 52 -12.38 -9.08 8.07
C GLY A 52 -10.91 -9.25 7.67
N THR A 53 -10.54 -8.91 6.43
CA THR A 53 -9.14 -9.04 5.98
C THR A 53 -8.17 -8.12 6.73
N PHE A 54 -8.63 -7.00 7.27
CA PHE A 54 -7.80 -6.08 8.04
C PHE A 54 -7.40 -6.59 9.44
N SER A 55 -8.11 -7.60 9.93
CA SER A 55 -7.81 -8.28 11.20
C SER A 55 -7.29 -9.71 11.01
N SER A 56 -7.27 -10.22 9.79
CA SER A 56 -6.74 -11.55 9.49
C SER A 56 -5.22 -11.58 9.66
N MET A 57 -4.74 -12.67 10.24
CA MET A 57 -3.29 -12.89 10.36
C MET A 57 -2.76 -13.63 9.14
N VAL A 58 -1.59 -13.22 8.68
CA VAL A 58 -0.84 -13.98 7.67
C VAL A 58 -0.05 -15.10 8.34
N GLU A 59 0.00 -16.26 7.72
CA GLU A 59 0.72 -17.43 8.24
C GLU A 59 2.19 -17.45 7.84
N ALA A 60 2.55 -16.73 6.78
CA ALA A 60 3.91 -16.64 6.28
C ALA A 60 4.29 -15.21 5.91
N GLU A 61 5.55 -14.88 6.14
CA GLU A 61 6.14 -13.58 5.83
C GLU A 61 7.39 -13.79 4.95
N PRO A 62 7.20 -14.00 3.62
CA PRO A 62 8.28 -14.34 2.69
C PRO A 62 9.41 -13.31 2.66
N TRP A 63 9.10 -12.03 2.85
CA TRP A 63 10.05 -10.92 2.89
C TRP A 63 11.16 -11.08 3.96
N ARG A 64 11.01 -12.00 4.91
CA ARG A 64 12.06 -12.34 5.88
C ARG A 64 13.20 -13.16 5.29
N LYS A 65 12.99 -13.79 4.13
CA LYS A 65 13.91 -14.78 3.54
C LYS A 65 14.16 -14.58 2.06
N ILE A 66 13.30 -13.81 1.40
CA ILE A 66 13.35 -13.57 -0.04
C ILE A 66 13.73 -12.11 -0.24
N PRO A 67 14.75 -11.80 -1.05
CA PRO A 67 15.08 -10.43 -1.42
C PRO A 67 13.85 -9.66 -1.84
N SER A 68 13.60 -8.53 -1.22
CA SER A 68 12.34 -7.81 -1.38
C SER A 68 12.56 -6.31 -1.47
N THR A 69 11.97 -5.69 -2.48
CA THR A 69 11.99 -4.24 -2.65
C THR A 69 10.71 -3.61 -2.09
N TYR A 70 10.84 -2.60 -1.25
CA TYR A 70 9.72 -1.78 -0.82
C TYR A 70 9.72 -0.43 -1.56
N VAL A 71 8.63 -0.11 -2.23
CA VAL A 71 8.43 1.21 -2.86
C VAL A 71 7.70 2.11 -1.87
N VAL A 72 8.39 3.13 -1.39
CA VAL A 72 7.84 4.16 -0.49
C VAL A 72 7.19 5.25 -1.33
N CYS A 73 5.87 5.38 -1.21
CA CYS A 73 5.08 6.44 -1.85
C CYS A 73 4.96 7.63 -0.89
N GLU A 74 5.63 8.74 -1.20
CA GLU A 74 5.79 9.86 -0.26
C GLU A 74 4.51 10.70 -0.07
N GLN A 75 3.59 10.69 -1.04
CA GLN A 75 2.32 11.41 -1.02
C GLN A 75 1.10 10.49 -0.76
N ASP A 76 1.35 9.27 -0.28
CA ASP A 76 0.30 8.29 -0.01
C ASP A 76 -0.60 8.72 1.16
N ASN A 77 -1.88 8.90 0.88
CA ASN A 77 -2.89 9.25 1.87
C ASN A 77 -3.56 8.02 2.50
N ALA A 78 -3.50 6.87 1.86
CA ALA A 78 -4.03 5.61 2.41
C ALA A 78 -3.10 5.02 3.47
N LEU A 79 -1.81 4.92 3.15
CA LEU A 79 -0.75 4.48 4.04
C LEU A 79 0.33 5.55 4.13
N ARG A 80 0.13 6.51 5.01
CA ARG A 80 0.99 7.68 5.12
C ARG A 80 2.45 7.32 5.33
N LEU A 81 3.36 8.15 4.83
CA LEU A 81 4.81 7.98 4.86
C LEU A 81 5.34 7.45 6.21
N LYS A 82 4.89 8.04 7.33
CA LYS A 82 5.28 7.60 8.67
C LYS A 82 4.89 6.13 8.94
N GLY A 83 3.72 5.71 8.45
CA GLY A 83 3.25 4.33 8.57
C GLY A 83 4.11 3.37 7.76
N GLN A 84 4.43 3.71 6.51
CA GLN A 84 5.30 2.93 5.64
C GLN A 84 6.69 2.74 6.27
N LEU A 85 7.32 3.82 6.70
CA LEU A 85 8.64 3.77 7.35
C LEU A 85 8.62 2.94 8.65
N GLY A 86 7.58 3.07 9.47
CA GLY A 86 7.43 2.27 10.68
C GLY A 86 7.21 0.77 10.40
N MET A 87 6.58 0.41 9.28
CA MET A 87 6.46 -0.99 8.85
C MET A 87 7.80 -1.57 8.41
N ILE A 88 8.58 -0.81 7.64
CA ILE A 88 9.93 -1.20 7.21
C ILE A 88 10.83 -1.40 8.42
N GLU A 89 10.89 -0.42 9.32
CA GLU A 89 11.69 -0.48 10.56
C GLU A 89 11.34 -1.71 11.41
N ARG A 90 10.04 -1.99 11.56
CA ARG A 90 9.58 -3.16 12.30
C ARG A 90 10.00 -4.47 11.62
N ALA A 91 9.88 -4.55 10.31
CA ALA A 91 10.28 -5.73 9.55
C ALA A 91 11.79 -6.00 9.68
N GLN A 92 12.61 -4.96 9.53
CA GLN A 92 14.06 -5.02 9.70
C GLN A 92 14.48 -5.35 11.14
N GLY A 93 13.72 -4.90 12.12
CA GLY A 93 13.92 -5.28 13.52
C GLY A 93 13.61 -6.76 13.82
N ILE A 94 12.84 -7.43 12.96
CA ILE A 94 12.54 -8.87 13.05
C ILE A 94 13.56 -9.70 12.25
N ALA A 95 13.90 -9.27 11.06
CA ALA A 95 14.88 -9.86 10.17
C ALA A 95 15.63 -8.73 9.46
N GLU A 96 16.91 -8.56 9.75
CA GLU A 96 17.72 -7.41 9.33
C GLU A 96 17.74 -7.19 7.81
N GLU A 97 17.69 -8.28 7.04
CA GLU A 97 17.69 -8.24 5.58
C GLU A 97 16.30 -8.02 4.97
N SER A 98 15.24 -7.79 5.80
CA SER A 98 13.91 -7.53 5.27
C SER A 98 13.86 -6.21 4.51
N PHE A 99 13.25 -6.23 3.32
CA PHE A 99 13.23 -5.07 2.43
C PHE A 99 14.64 -4.51 2.22
N ASP A 100 15.53 -5.39 1.74
CA ASP A 100 16.94 -5.11 1.43
C ASP A 100 17.09 -3.96 0.42
N THR A 101 16.08 -3.70 -0.40
CA THR A 101 16.02 -2.55 -1.30
C THR A 101 14.82 -1.66 -0.97
N ILE A 102 15.09 -0.37 -0.81
CA ILE A 102 14.05 0.65 -0.61
C ILE A 102 14.14 1.68 -1.71
N GLU A 103 13.10 1.75 -2.52
CA GLU A 103 12.92 2.78 -3.55
C GLU A 103 11.94 3.84 -3.05
N ARG A 104 12.12 5.09 -3.45
CA ARG A 104 11.25 6.20 -3.02
C ARG A 104 10.72 6.94 -4.23
N ILE A 105 9.45 7.30 -4.18
CA ILE A 105 8.77 8.02 -5.27
C ILE A 105 7.86 9.10 -4.69
N ASN A 106 7.86 10.27 -5.31
CA ASN A 106 6.89 11.33 -5.01
C ASN A 106 5.57 11.05 -5.74
N ALA A 107 4.82 10.05 -5.22
CA ALA A 107 3.55 9.60 -5.76
C ALA A 107 2.55 9.33 -4.64
N GLY A 108 1.26 9.30 -4.98
CA GLY A 108 0.17 8.85 -4.15
C GLY A 108 0.13 7.32 -3.98
N HIS A 109 -1.02 6.81 -3.56
CA HIS A 109 -1.22 5.37 -3.28
C HIS A 109 -1.13 4.48 -4.53
N SER A 110 -1.33 5.04 -5.72
CA SER A 110 -1.47 4.30 -6.97
C SER A 110 -0.40 4.66 -8.02
N PRO A 111 0.91 4.45 -7.73
CA PRO A 111 2.00 4.79 -8.64
C PRO A 111 1.95 4.00 -9.96
N PHE A 112 1.29 2.85 -9.98
CA PHE A 112 1.05 2.06 -11.19
C PHE A 112 0.11 2.75 -12.20
N ILE A 113 -0.62 3.79 -11.77
CA ILE A 113 -1.43 4.65 -12.62
C ILE A 113 -0.74 5.99 -12.88
N SER A 114 -0.28 6.66 -11.82
CA SER A 114 0.28 8.01 -11.93
C SER A 114 1.69 8.04 -12.53
N GLN A 115 2.49 7.00 -12.32
CA GLN A 115 3.89 6.92 -12.77
C GLN A 115 4.26 5.50 -13.25
N PRO A 116 3.53 4.94 -14.24
CA PRO A 116 3.67 3.54 -14.66
C PRO A 116 5.06 3.22 -15.23
N GLU A 117 5.68 4.14 -15.97
CA GLU A 117 7.00 3.92 -16.55
C GLU A 117 8.08 3.78 -15.47
N TRP A 118 8.06 4.67 -14.47
CA TRP A 118 8.98 4.60 -13.33
C TRP A 118 8.82 3.28 -12.58
N LEU A 119 7.58 2.87 -12.30
CA LEU A 119 7.31 1.63 -11.57
C LEU A 119 7.74 0.40 -12.39
N ALA A 120 7.48 0.40 -13.70
CA ALA A 120 7.90 -0.68 -14.58
C ALA A 120 9.44 -0.84 -14.60
N GLU A 121 10.20 0.27 -14.67
CA GLU A 121 11.65 0.25 -14.57
C GLU A 121 12.12 -0.41 -13.25
N LYS A 122 11.52 -0.06 -12.12
CA LYS A 122 11.89 -0.62 -10.82
C LYS A 122 11.55 -2.11 -10.70
N LEU A 123 10.41 -2.53 -11.26
CA LEU A 123 10.03 -3.95 -11.30
C LEU A 123 11.01 -4.78 -12.15
N ILE A 124 11.42 -4.28 -13.31
CA ILE A 124 12.41 -4.93 -14.18
C ILE A 124 13.74 -5.06 -13.43
N LYS A 125 14.21 -3.96 -12.83
CA LYS A 125 15.47 -3.96 -12.06
C LYS A 125 15.43 -4.96 -10.89
N ALA A 126 14.35 -5.03 -10.15
CA ALA A 126 14.18 -5.98 -9.06
C ALA A 126 14.19 -7.43 -9.55
N ALA A 127 13.55 -7.71 -10.69
CA ALA A 127 13.56 -9.04 -11.30
C ALA A 127 14.97 -9.45 -11.77
N GLU A 128 15.72 -8.54 -12.39
CA GLU A 128 17.10 -8.79 -12.85
C GLU A 128 18.06 -9.03 -11.68
N ALA A 129 17.88 -8.37 -10.56
CA ALA A 129 18.71 -8.55 -9.37
C ALA A 129 18.46 -9.89 -8.66
N SER A 130 17.37 -10.59 -9.00
CA SER A 130 16.97 -11.87 -8.38
C SER A 130 17.49 -13.10 -9.15
N VAL A 131 18.24 -12.89 -10.25
CA VAL A 131 18.86 -13.92 -11.09
C VAL A 131 20.36 -13.93 -10.86
#